data_146324d808fe843fd7831bd281afab97
#
_entry.id   146324d808fe843fd7831bd281afab97
#
_cell.length_a   1.000
_cell.length_b   1.000
_cell.length_c   1.000
_cell.angle_alpha   90.00
_cell.angle_beta   90.00
_cell.angle_gamma   90.00
#
_symmetry.space_group_name_H-M   'P 1'
#
loop_
_entity.id
_entity.type
_entity.pdbx_description
1 polymer ?
#
loop_
_entity_poly.entity_id
_entity_poly.type
_entity_poly.pdbx_seq_one_letter_code
_entity_poly.pdbx_strand_id
1 'polypeptide(L)'
;MSEELFKRIDSVIRNERLYSNVDLMREDVMRRFGISRHRLNDLLNQHAGGLSFPQYINGIRVKEAYELITHHPEMSITEIAFEVGFTPPNLRDQFKRHYGMTPTKYRTHLV
;
A
#
# COMPACT_ATOMS: atom_id res chain seq x y z
N MET A 1 -24.29 2.82 1.04
CA MET A 1 -24.01 1.77 0.06
C MET A 1 -22.59 1.27 0.21
N SER A 2 -22.35 0.03 -0.17
CA SER A 2 -21.03 -0.57 0.03
C SER A 2 -19.93 0.12 -0.77
N GLU A 3 -20.23 0.53 -2.01
CA GLU A 3 -19.26 1.22 -2.85
C GLU A 3 -18.81 2.55 -2.24
N GLU A 4 -19.75 3.31 -1.71
CA GLU A 4 -19.44 4.60 -1.07
C GLU A 4 -18.61 4.40 0.19
N LEU A 5 -18.94 3.38 0.98
CA LEU A 5 -18.17 3.06 2.18
C LEU A 5 -16.75 2.65 1.82
N PHE A 6 -16.58 1.79 0.81
CA PHE A 6 -15.25 1.39 0.37
C PHE A 6 -14.44 2.59 -0.12
N LYS A 7 -15.05 3.48 -0.90
CA LYS A 7 -14.37 4.69 -1.38
C LYS A 7 -13.92 5.58 -0.23
N ARG A 8 -14.71 5.69 0.83
CA ARG A 8 -14.32 6.45 2.02
C ARG A 8 -13.13 5.81 2.73
N ILE A 9 -13.16 4.50 2.89
CA ILE A 9 -12.05 3.75 3.51
C ILE A 9 -10.77 3.94 2.69
N ASP A 10 -10.87 3.72 1.39
CA ASP A 10 -9.74 3.87 0.48
C ASP A 10 -9.16 5.28 0.52
N SER A 11 -10.04 6.29 0.48
CA SER A 11 -9.65 7.69 0.54
C SER A 11 -8.92 8.04 1.84
N VAL A 12 -9.42 7.57 2.97
CA VAL A 12 -8.79 7.83 4.27
C VAL A 12 -7.43 7.16 4.35
N ILE A 13 -7.34 5.91 3.92
CA ILE A 13 -6.06 5.18 3.92
C ILE A 13 -5.01 5.93 3.09
N ARG A 14 -5.40 6.45 1.93
CA ARG A 14 -4.47 7.16 1.04
C ARG A 14 -4.18 8.58 1.51
N ASN A 15 -5.22 9.35 1.80
CA ASN A 15 -5.06 10.78 2.10
C ASN A 15 -4.44 11.04 3.46
N GLU A 16 -4.77 10.23 4.45
CA GLU A 16 -4.15 10.32 5.78
C GLU A 16 -2.89 9.48 5.87
N ARG A 17 -2.49 8.82 4.78
CA ARG A 17 -1.29 8.01 4.68
C ARG A 17 -1.24 6.91 5.76
N LEU A 18 -2.38 6.30 6.03
CA LEU A 18 -2.42 5.20 7.01
C LEU A 18 -1.54 4.03 6.57
N TYR A 19 -1.41 3.82 5.24
CA TYR A 19 -0.55 2.77 4.70
C TYR A 19 0.92 2.93 5.09
N SER A 20 1.36 4.15 5.42
CA SER A 20 2.76 4.41 5.76
C SER A 20 3.15 3.90 7.15
N ASN A 21 2.17 3.54 7.96
CA ASN A 21 2.44 2.89 9.24
C ASN A 21 2.72 1.40 8.98
N VAL A 22 3.96 0.97 9.26
CA VAL A 22 4.38 -0.42 9.05
C VAL A 22 3.52 -1.40 9.86
N ASP A 23 2.96 -0.95 10.97
CA ASP A 23 2.15 -1.78 11.88
C ASP A 23 0.65 -1.70 11.60
N LEU A 24 0.24 -1.07 10.49
CA LEU A 24 -1.18 -0.97 10.17
C LEU A 24 -1.82 -2.36 10.03
N MET A 25 -2.89 -2.58 10.77
CA MET A 25 -3.64 -3.83 10.77
C MET A 25 -5.09 -3.57 10.40
N ARG A 26 -5.77 -4.63 9.93
CA ARG A 26 -7.20 -4.53 9.61
C ARG A 26 -8.03 -4.02 10.78
N GLU A 27 -7.65 -4.37 12.01
CA GLU A 27 -8.34 -3.95 13.22
C GLU A 27 -8.36 -2.42 13.37
N ASP A 28 -7.33 -1.74 12.91
CA ASP A 28 -7.28 -0.27 12.93
C ASP A 28 -8.37 0.32 12.04
N VAL A 29 -8.55 -0.24 10.86
CA VAL A 29 -9.58 0.19 9.90
C VAL A 29 -10.96 -0.18 10.42
N MET A 30 -11.12 -1.40 10.93
CA MET A 30 -12.38 -1.86 11.51
C MET A 30 -12.83 -0.92 12.63
N ARG A 31 -11.92 -0.54 13.52
CA ARG A 31 -12.21 0.36 14.63
C ARG A 31 -12.54 1.76 14.13
N ARG A 32 -11.77 2.26 13.19
CA ARG A 32 -11.96 3.62 12.66
C ARG A 32 -13.33 3.78 12.02
N PHE A 33 -13.80 2.76 11.30
CA PHE A 33 -15.06 2.84 10.53
C PHE A 33 -16.22 2.12 11.21
N GLY A 34 -16.00 1.51 12.37
CA GLY A 34 -17.06 0.80 13.09
C GLY A 34 -17.63 -0.38 12.32
N ILE A 35 -16.79 -1.13 11.61
CA ILE A 35 -17.22 -2.27 10.80
C ILE A 35 -16.61 -3.56 11.30
N SER A 36 -17.29 -4.68 11.02
CA SER A 36 -16.81 -6.00 11.38
C SER A 36 -15.75 -6.48 10.38
N ARG A 37 -15.01 -7.51 10.78
CA ARG A 37 -14.06 -8.18 9.91
C ARG A 37 -14.74 -8.73 8.66
N HIS A 38 -15.92 -9.35 8.85
CA HIS A 38 -16.69 -9.90 7.75
C HIS A 38 -17.06 -8.79 6.75
N ARG A 39 -17.52 -7.64 7.27
CA ARG A 39 -17.88 -6.51 6.41
C ARG A 39 -16.68 -6.01 5.62
N LEU A 40 -15.51 -5.89 6.27
CA LEU A 40 -14.30 -5.44 5.58
C LEU A 40 -13.91 -6.43 4.48
N ASN A 41 -13.96 -7.74 4.78
CA ASN A 41 -13.66 -8.76 3.77
C ASN A 41 -14.61 -8.67 2.58
N ASP A 42 -15.90 -8.45 2.81
CA ASP A 42 -16.87 -8.31 1.75
C ASP A 42 -16.56 -7.09 0.87
N LEU A 43 -16.18 -5.98 1.49
CA LEU A 43 -15.82 -4.77 0.74
C LEU A 43 -14.60 -5.01 -0.14
N LEU A 44 -13.59 -5.70 0.38
CA LEU A 44 -12.40 -6.03 -0.40
C LEU A 44 -12.73 -6.99 -1.55
N ASN A 45 -13.60 -7.97 -1.30
CA ASN A 45 -14.03 -8.89 -2.36
C ASN A 45 -14.78 -8.17 -3.46
N GLN A 46 -15.65 -7.26 -3.12
CA GLN A 46 -16.51 -6.56 -4.10
C GLN A 46 -15.78 -5.44 -4.83
N HIS A 47 -14.86 -4.75 -4.17
CA HIS A 47 -14.32 -3.48 -4.69
C HIS A 47 -12.81 -3.45 -4.83
N ALA A 48 -12.09 -4.46 -4.34
CA ALA A 48 -10.63 -4.52 -4.42
C ALA A 48 -10.14 -5.83 -5.03
N GLY A 49 -10.92 -6.42 -5.94
CA GLY A 49 -10.52 -7.60 -6.70
C GLY A 49 -10.28 -8.86 -5.88
N GLY A 50 -10.91 -8.95 -4.70
CA GLY A 50 -10.76 -10.14 -3.86
C GLY A 50 -9.45 -10.19 -3.08
N LEU A 51 -8.70 -9.09 -3.02
CA LEU A 51 -7.45 -9.04 -2.27
C LEU A 51 -7.70 -9.15 -0.77
N SER A 52 -6.77 -9.78 -0.06
CA SER A 52 -6.74 -9.72 1.40
C SER A 52 -6.37 -8.29 1.82
N PHE A 53 -6.61 -7.95 3.09
CA PHE A 53 -6.23 -6.63 3.60
C PHE A 53 -4.72 -6.37 3.43
N PRO A 54 -3.82 -7.29 3.82
CA PRO A 54 -2.39 -7.06 3.60
C PRO A 54 -2.03 -6.87 2.13
N GLN A 55 -2.63 -7.65 1.23
CA GLN A 55 -2.37 -7.49 -0.20
C GLN A 55 -2.84 -6.14 -0.72
N TYR A 56 -4.00 -5.70 -0.28
CA TYR A 56 -4.55 -4.39 -0.64
C TYR A 56 -3.64 -3.25 -0.18
N ILE A 57 -3.19 -3.29 1.08
CA ILE A 57 -2.29 -2.27 1.62
C ILE A 57 -0.93 -2.32 0.94
N ASN A 58 -0.38 -3.51 0.72
CA ASN A 58 0.92 -3.66 0.04
C ASN A 58 0.86 -3.11 -1.39
N GLY A 59 -0.27 -3.27 -2.08
CA GLY A 59 -0.46 -2.69 -3.40
C GLY A 59 -0.37 -1.17 -3.39
N ILE A 60 -0.97 -0.53 -2.39
CA ILE A 60 -0.87 0.92 -2.22
C ILE A 60 0.56 1.33 -1.93
N ARG A 61 1.21 0.64 -1.00
CA ARG A 61 2.59 0.94 -0.59
C ARG A 61 3.57 0.85 -1.76
N VAL A 62 3.46 -0.22 -2.55
CA VAL A 62 4.40 -0.44 -3.65
C VAL A 62 4.20 0.58 -4.77
N LYS A 63 2.96 0.98 -5.01
CA LYS A 63 2.68 2.01 -6.01
C LYS A 63 3.24 3.36 -5.58
N GLU A 64 3.09 3.70 -4.30
CA GLU A 64 3.67 4.93 -3.77
C GLU A 64 5.20 4.90 -3.83
N ALA A 65 5.80 3.75 -3.55
CA ALA A 65 7.25 3.59 -3.70
C ALA A 65 7.67 3.80 -5.15
N TYR A 66 6.93 3.24 -6.09
CA TYR A 66 7.19 3.43 -7.51
C TYR A 66 7.20 4.93 -7.89
N GLU A 67 6.22 5.68 -7.41
CA GLU A 67 6.13 7.11 -7.67
C GLU A 67 7.32 7.87 -7.06
N LEU A 68 7.69 7.54 -5.82
CA LEU A 68 8.82 8.20 -5.18
C LEU A 68 10.15 7.86 -5.87
N ILE A 69 10.35 6.60 -6.26
CA ILE A 69 11.56 6.20 -6.99
C ILE A 69 11.66 6.96 -8.30
N THR A 70 10.53 7.11 -9.00
CA THR A 70 10.48 7.74 -10.30
C THR A 70 10.72 9.25 -10.21
N HIS A 71 10.11 9.92 -9.24
CA HIS A 71 10.06 11.38 -9.20
C HIS A 71 10.95 12.03 -8.16
N HIS A 72 11.56 11.25 -7.26
CA HIS A 72 12.39 11.76 -6.17
C HIS A 72 13.75 11.07 -6.15
N PRO A 73 14.62 11.34 -7.15
CA PRO A 73 15.92 10.68 -7.22
C PRO A 73 16.84 11.03 -6.04
N GLU A 74 16.54 12.08 -5.30
CA GLU A 74 17.29 12.46 -4.12
C GLU A 74 17.05 11.53 -2.92
N MET A 75 15.94 10.78 -2.93
CA MET A 75 15.63 9.83 -1.86
C MET A 75 16.31 8.48 -2.12
N SER A 76 16.91 7.90 -1.10
CA SER A 76 17.45 6.56 -1.19
C SER A 76 16.31 5.53 -1.21
N ILE A 77 16.61 4.34 -1.73
CA ILE A 77 15.64 3.23 -1.72
C ILE A 77 15.25 2.87 -0.27
N THR A 78 16.22 2.91 0.65
CA THR A 78 15.96 2.65 2.08
C THR A 78 15.00 3.69 2.67
N GLU A 79 15.23 4.97 2.38
CA GLU A 79 14.34 6.03 2.83
C GLU A 79 12.93 5.86 2.28
N ILE A 80 12.82 5.51 1.01
CA ILE A 80 11.53 5.28 0.35
C ILE A 80 10.78 4.12 1.01
N ALA A 81 11.49 3.02 1.33
CA ALA A 81 10.86 1.89 1.99
C ALA A 81 10.16 2.33 3.28
N PHE A 82 10.87 3.01 4.17
CA PHE A 82 10.29 3.47 5.43
C PHE A 82 9.19 4.51 5.21
N GLU A 83 9.33 5.35 4.22
CA GLU A 83 8.32 6.38 3.93
C GLU A 83 6.97 5.77 3.56
N VAL A 84 6.96 4.63 2.86
CA VAL A 84 5.72 4.00 2.42
C VAL A 84 5.24 2.87 3.33
N GLY A 85 5.93 2.61 4.45
CA GLY A 85 5.50 1.61 5.43
C GLY A 85 6.07 0.23 5.23
N PHE A 86 7.15 0.09 4.45
CA PHE A 86 7.87 -1.17 4.28
C PHE A 86 9.17 -1.15 5.05
N THR A 87 9.67 -2.36 5.37
CA THR A 87 11.10 -2.53 5.63
C THR A 87 11.81 -2.62 4.26
N PRO A 88 13.10 -2.29 4.17
CA PRO A 88 13.81 -2.41 2.89
C PRO A 88 13.71 -3.78 2.22
N PRO A 89 13.86 -4.93 2.93
CA PRO A 89 13.67 -6.23 2.29
C PRO A 89 12.26 -6.43 1.75
N ASN A 90 11.23 -5.97 2.48
CA ASN A 90 9.85 -6.09 2.05
C ASN A 90 9.58 -5.25 0.80
N LEU A 91 10.12 -4.04 0.75
CA LEU A 91 9.99 -3.21 -0.46
C LEU A 91 10.58 -3.93 -1.66
N ARG A 92 11.79 -4.47 -1.52
CA ARG A 92 12.46 -5.18 -2.61
C ARG A 92 11.59 -6.33 -3.12
N ASP A 93 11.07 -7.17 -2.22
CA ASP A 93 10.29 -8.33 -2.58
C ASP A 93 8.94 -7.95 -3.23
N GLN A 94 8.23 -6.99 -2.63
CA GLN A 94 6.94 -6.54 -3.16
C GLN A 94 7.10 -5.81 -4.49
N PHE A 95 8.11 -4.98 -4.62
CA PHE A 95 8.38 -4.25 -5.86
C PHE A 95 8.70 -5.21 -7.00
N LYS A 96 9.56 -6.19 -6.75
CA LYS A 96 9.90 -7.18 -7.75
C LYS A 96 8.69 -8.01 -8.16
N ARG A 97 7.83 -8.35 -7.20
CA ARG A 97 6.60 -9.11 -7.48
C ARG A 97 5.66 -8.33 -8.37
N HIS A 98 5.52 -7.02 -8.16
CA HIS A 98 4.59 -6.18 -8.91
C HIS A 98 5.14 -5.69 -10.25
N TYR A 99 6.43 -5.39 -10.32
CA TYR A 99 7.04 -4.73 -11.48
C TYR A 99 8.10 -5.55 -12.18
N GLY A 100 8.41 -6.75 -11.70
CA GLY A 100 9.33 -7.67 -12.37
C GLY A 100 10.81 -7.39 -12.15
N MET A 101 11.16 -6.36 -11.41
CA MET A 101 12.55 -6.04 -11.09
C MET A 101 12.65 -5.35 -9.73
N THR A 102 13.85 -5.32 -9.16
CA THR A 102 14.08 -4.67 -7.87
C THR A 102 13.98 -3.15 -8.00
N PRO A 103 13.71 -2.43 -6.89
CA PRO A 103 13.70 -0.97 -6.92
C PRO A 103 15.01 -0.36 -7.43
N THR A 104 16.14 -0.91 -6.99
CA THR A 104 17.47 -0.42 -7.42
C THR A 104 17.64 -0.59 -8.93
N LYS A 105 17.27 -1.77 -9.45
CA LYS A 105 17.38 -2.04 -10.88
C LYS A 105 16.46 -1.12 -11.68
N TYR A 106 15.23 -0.93 -11.22
CA TYR A 106 14.29 -0.01 -11.87
C TYR A 106 14.87 1.40 -11.92
N ARG A 107 15.41 1.89 -10.81
CA ARG A 107 15.99 3.24 -10.74
C ARG A 107 17.15 3.39 -11.72
N THR A 108 17.99 2.38 -11.84
CA THR A 108 19.12 2.39 -12.80
C THR A 108 18.62 2.57 -14.24
N HIS A 109 17.44 2.03 -14.56
CA HIS A 109 16.88 2.13 -15.91
C HIS A 109 16.22 3.48 -16.21
N LEU A 110 16.07 4.36 -15.21
CA LEU A 110 15.47 5.67 -15.41
C LEU A 110 16.43 6.70 -16.02
N VAL A 111 17.69 6.40 -16.09
CA VAL A 111 18.71 7.33 -16.58
C VAL A 111 18.75 7.34 -18.10
#